data_397c359606b96a82222e40704054ab34
#
_entry.id   397c359606b96a82222e40704054ab34
#
_cell.length_a   1.000
_cell.length_b   1.000
_cell.length_c   1.000
_cell.angle_alpha   90.00
_cell.angle_beta   90.00
_cell.angle_gamma   90.00
#
_symmetry.space_group_name_H-M   'P 1'
#
loop_
_entity.id
_entity.type
_entity.pdbx_description
1 polymer ?
#
loop_
_entity_poly.entity_id
_entity_poly.type
_entity_poly.pdbx_seq_one_letter_code
_entity_poly.pdbx_strand_id
1 'polypeptide(L)'
;MDAYVKLLIKTCHRRGVHAMGGMAAQIPIKTDKEANDKAMAGVRADKLREVKAGHDGTWVAHPALASIAAEVFNEHMPTPNQLHVRRLEVDIKQYDLLNMNVPGKITEDGIRKNLNIGLGYMEGWLRGVGCVPINFLMEDAATAEVSRSQLWQWCKHQAKTDEGTTINKEYALKLLHEQAEELGSKAQKGHKYQLAEKYFATQVTGEQYDEFLTSYVSRQSSMQSGTGLLTRGAQAVVRRNHDCG
;
A
#
# COMPACT_ATOMS: atom_id res chain seq x y z
N MET A 1 13.23 2.87 5.04
CA MET A 1 12.27 4.01 5.20
C MET A 1 12.82 5.13 6.08
N ASP A 2 13.50 4.88 7.19
CA ASP A 2 14.04 5.94 8.06
C ASP A 2 14.99 6.91 7.33
N ALA A 3 15.92 6.37 6.53
CA ALA A 3 16.82 7.18 5.69
C ALA A 3 16.04 8.08 4.70
N TYR A 4 14.99 7.55 4.08
CA TYR A 4 14.11 8.31 3.18
C TYR A 4 13.44 9.48 3.92
N VAL A 5 12.81 9.23 5.08
CA VAL A 5 12.13 10.25 5.88
C VAL A 5 13.08 11.38 6.26
N LYS A 6 14.25 11.03 6.77
CA LYS A 6 15.28 12.03 7.17
C LYS A 6 15.71 12.90 5.98
N LEU A 7 15.98 12.27 4.84
CA LEU A 7 16.38 13.00 3.64
C LEU A 7 15.27 13.87 3.07
N LEU A 8 14.01 13.39 3.10
CA LEU A 8 12.83 14.14 2.68
C LEU A 8 12.71 15.44 3.48
N ILE A 9 12.70 15.35 4.81
CA ILE A 9 12.54 16.51 5.69
C ILE A 9 13.67 17.52 5.46
N LYS A 10 14.92 17.04 5.47
CA LYS A 10 16.11 17.89 5.19
C LYS A 10 15.96 18.60 3.86
N THR A 11 15.54 17.89 2.81
CA THR A 11 15.45 18.44 1.46
C THR A 11 14.33 19.47 1.33
N CYS A 12 13.16 19.19 1.87
CA CYS A 12 12.01 20.09 1.87
C CYS A 12 12.30 21.37 2.67
N HIS A 13 12.74 21.22 3.91
CA HIS A 13 12.98 22.37 4.80
C HIS A 13 14.15 23.25 4.33
N ARG A 14 15.18 22.67 3.70
CA ARG A 14 16.25 23.44 3.06
C ARG A 14 15.70 24.39 1.97
N ARG A 15 14.62 24.02 1.31
CA ARG A 15 13.97 24.79 0.24
C ARG A 15 12.77 25.62 0.72
N GLY A 16 12.48 25.61 2.03
CA GLY A 16 11.33 26.32 2.59
C GLY A 16 9.98 25.70 2.20
N VAL A 17 9.96 24.39 1.89
CA VAL A 17 8.75 23.64 1.51
C VAL A 17 8.39 22.69 2.64
N HIS A 18 7.10 22.53 2.91
CA HIS A 18 6.60 21.59 3.92
C HIS A 18 6.90 20.14 3.55
N ALA A 19 7.28 19.34 4.54
CA ALA A 19 7.44 17.89 4.44
C ALA A 19 6.20 17.19 5.02
N MET A 20 5.46 16.48 4.19
CA MET A 20 4.25 15.75 4.61
C MET A 20 4.57 14.31 4.95
N GLY A 21 3.98 13.84 6.06
CA GLY A 21 4.06 12.44 6.49
C GLY A 21 3.19 11.52 5.63
N GLY A 22 3.25 10.24 5.92
CA GLY A 22 2.48 9.21 5.21
C GLY A 22 1.01 9.17 5.62
N MET A 23 0.19 8.50 4.82
CA MET A 23 -1.22 8.30 5.13
C MET A 23 -1.40 7.17 6.16
N ALA A 24 -2.19 7.43 7.21
CA ALA A 24 -2.72 6.37 8.06
C ALA A 24 -3.91 5.73 7.34
N ALA A 25 -3.73 4.47 6.91
CA ALA A 25 -4.71 3.75 6.11
C ALA A 25 -5.84 3.08 6.94
N GLN A 26 -5.77 3.13 8.26
CA GLN A 26 -6.74 2.51 9.16
C GLN A 26 -8.16 3.06 8.93
N ILE A 27 -9.13 2.18 9.11
CA ILE A 27 -10.56 2.52 9.13
C ILE A 27 -11.10 2.17 10.52
N PRO A 28 -11.92 3.04 11.14
CA PRO A 28 -12.53 2.73 12.43
C PRO A 28 -13.33 1.42 12.40
N ILE A 29 -13.10 0.56 13.38
CA ILE A 29 -13.73 -0.76 13.51
C ILE A 29 -14.94 -0.62 14.45
N LYS A 30 -16.15 -0.69 13.90
CA LYS A 30 -17.38 -0.49 14.69
C LYS A 30 -17.84 -1.74 15.45
N THR A 31 -17.41 -2.91 14.99
CA THR A 31 -17.87 -4.22 15.47
C THR A 31 -16.99 -4.83 16.56
N ASP A 32 -15.79 -4.28 16.76
CA ASP A 32 -14.84 -4.76 17.76
C ASP A 32 -14.11 -3.57 18.39
N LYS A 33 -14.46 -3.29 19.63
CA LYS A 33 -13.91 -2.16 20.38
C LYS A 33 -12.41 -2.32 20.67
N GLU A 34 -11.97 -3.50 21.06
CA GLU A 34 -10.57 -3.76 21.41
C GLU A 34 -9.67 -3.63 20.18
N ALA A 35 -10.07 -4.23 19.06
CA ALA A 35 -9.37 -4.09 17.79
C ALA A 35 -9.35 -2.63 17.32
N ASN A 36 -10.45 -1.88 17.50
CA ASN A 36 -10.50 -0.46 17.19
C ASN A 36 -9.53 0.35 18.05
N ASP A 37 -9.53 0.15 19.37
CA ASP A 37 -8.67 0.89 20.29
C ASP A 37 -7.19 0.63 19.96
N LYS A 38 -6.83 -0.61 19.63
CA LYS A 38 -5.49 -0.97 19.17
C LYS A 38 -5.13 -0.29 17.84
N ALA A 39 -6.04 -0.25 16.88
CA ALA A 39 -5.83 0.42 15.59
C ALA A 39 -5.63 1.94 15.79
N MET A 40 -6.46 2.59 16.62
CA MET A 40 -6.35 4.03 16.93
C MET A 40 -5.07 4.36 17.69
N ALA A 41 -4.64 3.50 18.61
CA ALA A 41 -3.34 3.64 19.27
C ALA A 41 -2.18 3.54 18.26
N GLY A 42 -2.29 2.66 17.27
CA GLY A 42 -1.34 2.55 16.16
C GLY A 42 -1.27 3.84 15.32
N VAL A 43 -2.42 4.43 14.99
CA VAL A 43 -2.49 5.73 14.30
C VAL A 43 -1.79 6.81 15.12
N ARG A 44 -2.09 6.93 16.41
CA ARG A 44 -1.46 7.91 17.30
C ARG A 44 0.07 7.75 17.37
N ALA A 45 0.56 6.52 17.49
CA ALA A 45 1.98 6.22 17.51
C ALA A 45 2.67 6.58 16.18
N ASP A 46 1.99 6.35 15.05
CA ASP A 46 2.46 6.71 13.71
C ASP A 46 2.61 8.23 13.58
N LYS A 47 1.58 8.99 13.93
CA LYS A 47 1.59 10.46 13.86
C LYS A 47 2.61 11.08 14.82
N LEU A 48 2.78 10.48 15.99
CA LEU A 48 3.83 10.90 16.93
C LEU A 48 5.24 10.71 16.35
N ARG A 49 5.48 9.60 15.67
CA ARG A 49 6.75 9.34 14.97
C ARG A 49 6.99 10.38 13.88
N GLU A 50 5.97 10.71 13.10
CA GLU A 50 6.04 11.67 12.00
C GLU A 50 6.36 13.09 12.51
N VAL A 51 5.58 13.60 13.45
CA VAL A 51 5.80 14.96 13.97
C VAL A 51 7.15 15.10 14.68
N LYS A 52 7.59 14.08 15.43
CA LYS A 52 8.93 14.07 16.06
C LYS A 52 10.07 13.97 15.05
N ALA A 53 9.84 13.35 13.88
CA ALA A 53 10.82 13.34 12.80
C ALA A 53 11.00 14.73 12.15
N GLY A 54 9.98 15.61 12.25
CA GLY A 54 9.98 16.98 11.73
C GLY A 54 9.01 17.22 10.58
N HIS A 55 8.05 16.33 10.35
CA HIS A 55 7.00 16.56 9.34
C HIS A 55 6.09 17.72 9.75
N ASP A 56 5.63 18.50 8.77
CA ASP A 56 4.76 19.67 8.95
C ASP A 56 3.27 19.31 8.95
N GLY A 57 2.94 18.12 8.55
CA GLY A 57 1.58 17.60 8.47
C GLY A 57 1.56 16.14 8.06
N THR A 58 0.36 15.60 7.91
CA THR A 58 0.16 14.19 7.61
C THR A 58 -1.13 13.95 6.83
N TRP A 59 -1.36 12.67 6.45
CA TRP A 59 -2.55 12.20 5.75
C TRP A 59 -3.27 11.14 6.58
N VAL A 60 -4.60 11.08 6.42
CA VAL A 60 -5.45 10.04 6.99
C VAL A 60 -6.46 9.55 5.96
N ALA A 61 -6.72 8.25 5.89
CA ALA A 61 -7.65 7.66 4.93
C ALA A 61 -9.13 7.87 5.32
N HIS A 62 -9.41 8.15 6.59
CA HIS A 62 -10.77 8.28 7.10
C HIS A 62 -10.93 9.57 7.92
N PRO A 63 -12.03 10.36 7.74
CA PRO A 63 -12.23 11.61 8.45
C PRO A 63 -12.18 11.51 9.98
N ALA A 64 -12.65 10.39 10.55
CA ALA A 64 -12.60 10.16 12.00
C ALA A 64 -11.18 10.08 12.58
N LEU A 65 -10.15 9.92 11.76
CA LEU A 65 -8.75 9.91 12.20
C LEU A 65 -8.14 11.32 12.25
N ALA A 66 -8.82 12.30 11.66
CA ALA A 66 -8.29 13.67 11.56
C ALA A 66 -8.10 14.30 12.95
N SER A 67 -9.02 14.07 13.89
CA SER A 67 -8.91 14.57 15.26
C SER A 67 -7.68 13.98 15.98
N ILE A 68 -7.44 12.68 15.84
CA ILE A 68 -6.28 12.00 16.44
C ILE A 68 -4.97 12.58 15.90
N ALA A 69 -4.89 12.77 14.58
CA ALA A 69 -3.72 13.35 13.93
C ALA A 69 -3.50 14.81 14.39
N ALA A 70 -4.57 15.62 14.41
CA ALA A 70 -4.52 17.00 14.84
C ALA A 70 -4.09 17.15 16.31
N GLU A 71 -4.62 16.32 17.21
CA GLU A 71 -4.19 16.32 18.64
C GLU A 71 -2.68 16.11 18.75
N VAL A 72 -2.14 15.08 18.09
CA VAL A 72 -0.71 14.75 18.16
C VAL A 72 0.14 15.86 17.56
N PHE A 73 -0.24 16.41 16.41
CA PHE A 73 0.51 17.48 15.78
C PHE A 73 0.43 18.78 16.59
N ASN A 74 -0.73 19.16 17.12
CA ASN A 74 -0.89 20.36 17.94
C ASN A 74 -0.07 20.30 19.24
N GLU A 75 0.06 19.10 19.85
CA GLU A 75 0.86 18.89 21.06
C GLU A 75 2.37 19.06 20.80
N HIS A 76 2.86 18.52 19.65
CA HIS A 76 4.30 18.43 19.39
C HIS A 76 4.83 19.43 18.35
N MET A 77 3.95 20.14 17.66
CA MET A 77 4.25 21.21 16.73
C MET A 77 3.41 22.46 17.08
N PRO A 78 3.79 23.22 18.11
CA PRO A 78 3.02 24.38 18.57
C PRO A 78 3.09 25.58 17.60
N THR A 79 3.93 25.52 16.59
CA THR A 79 4.08 26.51 15.51
C THR A 79 3.33 26.06 14.24
N PRO A 80 3.03 26.96 13.29
CA PRO A 80 2.32 26.60 12.06
C PRO A 80 3.01 25.54 11.18
N ASN A 81 4.30 25.34 11.36
CA ASN A 81 5.12 24.36 10.64
C ASN A 81 6.44 24.09 11.38
N GLN A 82 7.24 23.18 10.87
CA GLN A 82 8.56 22.81 11.39
C GLN A 82 9.72 23.17 10.44
N LEU A 83 9.58 24.14 9.56
CA LEU A 83 10.63 24.54 8.61
C LEU A 83 11.97 24.92 9.26
N HIS A 84 11.95 25.25 10.56
CA HIS A 84 13.15 25.51 11.35
C HIS A 84 13.93 24.21 11.69
N VAL A 85 13.29 23.04 11.64
CA VAL A 85 13.91 21.72 11.86
C VAL A 85 14.68 21.31 10.60
N ARG A 86 15.86 21.90 10.41
CA ARG A 86 16.66 21.80 9.18
C ARG A 86 17.30 20.43 8.95
N ARG A 87 17.39 19.59 9.96
CA ARG A 87 18.05 18.25 9.91
C ARG A 87 19.44 18.30 9.27
N LEU A 88 20.26 19.29 9.68
CA LEU A 88 21.61 19.51 9.11
C LEU A 88 22.55 18.33 9.37
N GLU A 89 22.33 17.60 10.45
CA GLU A 89 23.08 16.41 10.84
C GLU A 89 22.86 15.21 9.90
N VAL A 90 21.81 15.25 9.07
CA VAL A 90 21.48 14.14 8.17
C VAL A 90 22.41 14.13 6.97
N ASP A 91 23.13 13.03 6.76
CA ASP A 91 23.98 12.77 5.60
C ASP A 91 23.63 11.41 5.00
N ILE A 92 22.51 11.35 4.28
CA ILE A 92 21.99 10.15 3.63
C ILE A 92 22.55 10.05 2.22
N LYS A 93 23.14 8.90 1.90
CA LYS A 93 23.70 8.57 0.59
C LYS A 93 22.77 7.62 -0.16
N GLN A 94 23.03 7.44 -1.45
CA GLN A 94 22.31 6.47 -2.29
C GLN A 94 22.30 5.06 -1.66
N TYR A 95 23.41 4.63 -1.09
CA TYR A 95 23.51 3.33 -0.41
C TYR A 95 22.49 3.17 0.71
N ASP A 96 22.26 4.20 1.52
CA ASP A 96 21.32 4.14 2.64
C ASP A 96 19.87 3.98 2.17
N LEU A 97 19.53 4.56 1.01
CA LEU A 97 18.21 4.45 0.39
C LEU A 97 17.99 3.08 -0.28
N LEU A 98 19.05 2.49 -0.82
CA LEU A 98 19.02 1.22 -1.54
C LEU A 98 19.35 0.01 -0.65
N ASN A 99 19.59 0.22 0.63
CA ASN A 99 19.94 -0.85 1.56
C ASN A 99 18.77 -1.81 1.73
N MET A 100 18.93 -3.03 1.23
CA MET A 100 17.95 -4.13 1.28
C MET A 100 18.01 -4.92 2.60
N ASN A 101 19.00 -4.66 3.44
CA ASN A 101 19.16 -5.34 4.72
C ASN A 101 18.21 -4.73 5.77
N VAL A 102 16.94 -5.15 5.70
CA VAL A 102 15.92 -4.75 6.67
C VAL A 102 15.73 -5.85 7.71
N PRO A 103 15.50 -5.49 8.99
CA PRO A 103 15.19 -6.48 10.02
C PRO A 103 13.83 -7.12 9.75
N GLY A 104 13.76 -8.42 9.95
CA GLY A 104 12.53 -9.19 9.80
C GLY A 104 12.77 -10.50 9.05
N LYS A 105 11.74 -11.32 9.03
CA LYS A 105 11.73 -12.61 8.36
C LYS A 105 10.57 -12.63 7.35
N ILE A 106 10.70 -13.45 6.33
CA ILE A 106 9.61 -13.77 5.42
C ILE A 106 8.83 -14.91 6.07
N THR A 107 7.55 -14.71 6.33
CA THR A 107 6.67 -15.74 6.90
C THR A 107 5.60 -16.15 5.91
N GLU A 108 5.06 -17.36 6.02
CA GLU A 108 3.90 -17.77 5.20
C GLU A 108 2.71 -16.82 5.42
N ASP A 109 2.46 -16.40 6.67
CA ASP A 109 1.41 -15.43 6.97
C ASP A 109 1.63 -14.10 6.22
N GLY A 110 2.86 -13.62 6.15
CA GLY A 110 3.22 -12.43 5.36
C GLY A 110 2.97 -12.61 3.86
N ILE A 111 3.26 -13.81 3.31
CA ILE A 111 2.96 -14.15 1.92
C ILE A 111 1.44 -14.14 1.69
N ARG A 112 0.66 -14.83 2.54
CA ARG A 112 -0.80 -14.90 2.47
C ARG A 112 -1.44 -13.51 2.59
N LYS A 113 -0.91 -12.67 3.45
CA LYS A 113 -1.36 -11.27 3.60
C LYS A 113 -1.15 -10.47 2.31
N ASN A 114 0.02 -10.57 1.68
CA ASN A 114 0.28 -9.92 0.40
C ASN A 114 -0.63 -10.46 -0.71
N LEU A 115 -0.89 -11.78 -0.74
CA LEU A 115 -1.83 -12.38 -1.69
C LEU A 115 -3.27 -11.88 -1.46
N ASN A 116 -3.71 -11.79 -0.19
CA ASN A 116 -5.02 -11.27 0.17
C ASN A 116 -5.22 -9.82 -0.30
N ILE A 117 -4.23 -8.96 -0.06
CA ILE A 117 -4.26 -7.55 -0.50
C ILE A 117 -4.28 -7.47 -2.02
N GLY A 118 -3.36 -8.16 -2.70
CA GLY A 118 -3.27 -8.12 -4.16
C GLY A 118 -4.53 -8.64 -4.85
N LEU A 119 -5.04 -9.80 -4.43
CA LEU A 119 -6.28 -10.38 -4.97
C LEU A 119 -7.50 -9.51 -4.67
N GLY A 120 -7.65 -9.04 -3.43
CA GLY A 120 -8.78 -8.19 -3.04
C GLY A 120 -8.79 -6.87 -3.80
N TYR A 121 -7.63 -6.25 -3.98
CA TYR A 121 -7.51 -5.03 -4.77
C TYR A 121 -7.82 -5.27 -6.25
N MET A 122 -7.26 -6.32 -6.86
CA MET A 122 -7.54 -6.66 -8.27
C MET A 122 -9.01 -6.99 -8.51
N GLU A 123 -9.62 -7.72 -7.60
CA GLU A 123 -11.05 -8.04 -7.68
C GLU A 123 -11.89 -6.76 -7.66
N GLY A 124 -11.59 -5.82 -6.74
CA GLY A 124 -12.21 -4.50 -6.68
C GLY A 124 -11.99 -3.69 -7.97
N TRP A 125 -10.76 -3.67 -8.47
CA TRP A 125 -10.42 -2.98 -9.73
C TRP A 125 -11.20 -3.52 -10.92
N LEU A 126 -11.34 -4.84 -11.03
CA LEU A 126 -12.13 -5.50 -12.08
C LEU A 126 -13.62 -5.15 -12.00
N ARG A 127 -14.11 -4.70 -10.85
CA ARG A 127 -15.47 -4.17 -10.66
C ARG A 127 -15.54 -2.64 -10.80
N GLY A 128 -14.42 -1.96 -11.08
CA GLY A 128 -14.36 -0.51 -11.27
C GLY A 128 -14.10 0.27 -9.97
N VAL A 129 -13.60 -0.37 -8.92
CA VAL A 129 -13.27 0.26 -7.63
C VAL A 129 -11.75 0.30 -7.44
N GLY A 130 -11.19 1.49 -7.28
CA GLY A 130 -9.75 1.72 -7.19
C GLY A 130 -9.21 1.93 -5.77
N CYS A 131 -10.06 1.82 -4.75
CA CYS A 131 -9.67 1.89 -3.34
C CYS A 131 -10.61 0.96 -2.55
N VAL A 132 -10.06 -0.04 -1.88
CA VAL A 132 -10.84 -1.17 -1.34
C VAL A 132 -10.53 -1.35 0.15
N PRO A 133 -11.55 -1.40 1.04
CA PRO A 133 -11.33 -1.74 2.43
C PRO A 133 -11.01 -3.23 2.56
N ILE A 134 -9.78 -3.55 2.97
CA ILE A 134 -9.30 -4.92 3.21
C ILE A 134 -8.71 -4.95 4.62
N ASN A 135 -9.14 -5.88 5.46
CA ASN A 135 -8.63 -6.05 6.82
C ASN A 135 -8.61 -4.74 7.64
N PHE A 136 -9.66 -3.93 7.53
CA PHE A 136 -9.79 -2.61 8.18
C PHE A 136 -8.73 -1.58 7.77
N LEU A 137 -8.13 -1.76 6.59
CA LEU A 137 -7.25 -0.79 5.95
C LEU A 137 -7.85 -0.39 4.60
N MET A 138 -7.73 0.89 4.27
CA MET A 138 -8.11 1.39 2.94
C MET A 138 -6.95 1.15 1.98
N GLU A 139 -7.00 0.01 1.30
CA GLU A 139 -5.95 -0.40 0.36
C GLU A 139 -6.16 0.27 -1.00
N ASP A 140 -5.10 0.82 -1.54
CA ASP A 140 -5.06 1.49 -2.83
C ASP A 140 -4.09 0.81 -3.82
N ALA A 141 -3.87 1.43 -4.99
CA ALA A 141 -2.95 0.90 -5.98
C ALA A 141 -1.52 0.75 -5.43
N ALA A 142 -1.06 1.66 -4.56
CA ALA A 142 0.29 1.61 -4.03
C ALA A 142 0.52 0.37 -3.15
N THR A 143 -0.44 0.02 -2.29
CA THR A 143 -0.36 -1.17 -1.45
C THR A 143 -0.45 -2.47 -2.25
N ALA A 144 -1.27 -2.51 -3.30
CA ALA A 144 -1.31 -3.64 -4.23
C ALA A 144 0.02 -3.80 -5.00
N GLU A 145 0.64 -2.68 -5.42
CA GLU A 145 1.95 -2.68 -6.09
C GLU A 145 3.07 -3.17 -5.16
N VAL A 146 3.09 -2.75 -3.89
CA VAL A 146 4.06 -3.24 -2.90
C VAL A 146 3.87 -4.74 -2.68
N SER A 147 2.62 -5.20 -2.50
CA SER A 147 2.32 -6.61 -2.26
C SER A 147 2.76 -7.49 -3.42
N ARG A 148 2.42 -7.13 -4.67
CA ARG A 148 2.88 -7.90 -5.84
C ARG A 148 4.39 -7.88 -6.01
N SER A 149 5.02 -6.73 -5.75
CA SER A 149 6.47 -6.57 -5.89
C SER A 149 7.25 -7.46 -4.92
N GLN A 150 6.80 -7.55 -3.67
CA GLN A 150 7.38 -8.44 -2.68
C GLN A 150 7.22 -9.92 -3.08
N LEU A 151 6.02 -10.34 -3.47
CA LEU A 151 5.76 -11.71 -3.93
C LEU A 151 6.63 -12.07 -5.14
N TRP A 152 6.65 -11.21 -6.15
CA TRP A 152 7.47 -11.38 -7.34
C TRP A 152 8.96 -11.49 -7.00
N GLN A 153 9.48 -10.60 -6.16
CA GLN A 153 10.88 -10.59 -5.76
C GLN A 153 11.25 -11.86 -4.98
N TRP A 154 10.41 -12.25 -4.01
CA TRP A 154 10.66 -13.46 -3.23
C TRP A 154 10.65 -14.72 -4.10
N CYS A 155 9.72 -14.82 -5.04
CA CYS A 155 9.64 -15.93 -5.98
C CYS A 155 10.83 -15.93 -6.95
N LYS A 156 11.15 -14.79 -7.57
CA LYS A 156 12.27 -14.65 -8.52
C LYS A 156 13.63 -15.02 -7.91
N HIS A 157 13.85 -14.63 -6.67
CA HIS A 157 15.12 -14.88 -5.96
C HIS A 157 15.10 -16.15 -5.10
N GLN A 158 14.03 -16.95 -5.19
CA GLN A 158 13.86 -18.17 -4.41
C GLN A 158 14.14 -17.95 -2.92
N ALA A 159 13.62 -16.84 -2.37
CA ALA A 159 13.77 -16.50 -0.97
C ALA A 159 13.21 -17.62 -0.09
N LYS A 160 13.68 -17.70 1.15
CA LYS A 160 13.20 -18.72 2.09
C LYS A 160 12.34 -18.08 3.16
N THR A 161 11.28 -18.78 3.57
CA THR A 161 10.53 -18.45 4.77
C THR A 161 11.37 -18.68 6.01
N ASP A 162 10.93 -18.18 7.15
CA ASP A 162 11.58 -18.44 8.46
C ASP A 162 11.57 -19.92 8.86
N GLU A 163 10.65 -20.70 8.30
CA GLU A 163 10.58 -22.16 8.44
C GLU A 163 11.47 -22.91 7.44
N GLY A 164 12.16 -22.19 6.54
CA GLY A 164 13.09 -22.76 5.55
C GLY A 164 12.46 -23.17 4.22
N THR A 165 11.13 -22.97 4.03
CA THR A 165 10.46 -23.28 2.76
C THR A 165 10.92 -22.31 1.67
N THR A 166 11.35 -22.85 0.53
CA THR A 166 11.75 -22.03 -0.64
C THR A 166 10.51 -21.52 -1.36
N ILE A 167 10.44 -20.20 -1.58
CA ILE A 167 9.37 -19.55 -2.32
C ILE A 167 9.68 -19.66 -3.80
N ASN A 168 9.21 -20.74 -4.40
CA ASN A 168 9.29 -20.97 -5.85
C ASN A 168 7.90 -20.75 -6.50
N LYS A 169 7.85 -20.92 -7.82
CA LYS A 169 6.63 -20.74 -8.61
C LYS A 169 5.48 -21.62 -8.14
N GLU A 170 5.75 -22.89 -7.91
CA GLU A 170 4.75 -23.88 -7.50
C GLU A 170 4.16 -23.53 -6.13
N TYR A 171 5.01 -23.14 -5.19
CA TYR A 171 4.58 -22.74 -3.85
C TYR A 171 3.75 -21.43 -3.90
N ALA A 172 4.20 -20.44 -4.67
CA ALA A 172 3.49 -19.18 -4.82
C ALA A 172 2.11 -19.37 -5.46
N LEU A 173 2.01 -20.19 -6.51
CA LEU A 173 0.73 -20.51 -7.17
C LEU A 173 -0.21 -21.32 -6.28
N LYS A 174 0.32 -22.25 -5.49
CA LYS A 174 -0.48 -23.02 -4.50
C LYS A 174 -1.14 -22.06 -3.50
N LEU A 175 -0.35 -21.20 -2.86
CA LEU A 175 -0.88 -20.24 -1.89
C LEU A 175 -1.84 -19.22 -2.52
N LEU A 176 -1.57 -18.81 -3.76
CA LEU A 176 -2.45 -17.90 -4.52
C LEU A 176 -3.83 -18.56 -4.75
N HIS A 177 -3.84 -19.80 -5.19
CA HIS A 177 -5.08 -20.55 -5.42
C HIS A 177 -5.87 -20.73 -4.11
N GLU A 178 -5.24 -21.19 -3.06
CA GLU A 178 -5.87 -21.33 -1.74
C GLU A 178 -6.49 -20.01 -1.26
N GLN A 179 -5.79 -18.90 -1.44
CA GLN A 179 -6.28 -17.59 -1.03
C GLN A 179 -7.44 -17.09 -1.91
N ALA A 180 -7.41 -17.38 -3.22
CA ALA A 180 -8.48 -17.02 -4.14
C ALA A 180 -9.77 -17.79 -3.85
N GLU A 181 -9.67 -19.09 -3.56
CA GLU A 181 -10.79 -19.93 -3.15
C GLU A 181 -11.38 -19.47 -1.82
N GLU A 182 -10.54 -19.20 -0.82
CA GLU A 182 -10.98 -18.68 0.48
C GLU A 182 -11.77 -17.37 0.34
N LEU A 183 -11.22 -16.40 -0.40
CA LEU A 183 -11.87 -15.10 -0.61
C LEU A 183 -13.15 -15.25 -1.45
N GLY A 184 -13.12 -16.08 -2.49
CA GLY A 184 -14.27 -16.36 -3.36
C GLY A 184 -15.42 -17.00 -2.59
N SER A 185 -15.14 -17.94 -1.69
CA SER A 185 -16.16 -18.61 -0.87
C SER A 185 -16.91 -17.68 0.10
N LYS A 186 -16.24 -16.61 0.54
CA LYS A 186 -16.80 -15.60 1.45
C LYS A 186 -17.46 -14.43 0.71
N ALA A 187 -17.24 -14.33 -0.60
CA ALA A 187 -17.68 -13.19 -1.40
C ALA A 187 -19.13 -13.30 -1.84
N GLN A 188 -19.73 -12.16 -2.16
CA GLN A 188 -21.08 -12.10 -2.75
C GLN A 188 -21.08 -12.66 -4.18
N LYS A 189 -22.25 -13.12 -4.63
CA LYS A 189 -22.44 -13.61 -6.01
C LYS A 189 -22.02 -12.54 -7.02
N GLY A 190 -21.24 -12.96 -8.03
CA GLY A 190 -20.75 -12.06 -9.07
C GLY A 190 -19.36 -11.47 -8.80
N HIS A 191 -18.71 -11.91 -7.74
CA HIS A 191 -17.29 -11.59 -7.51
C HIS A 191 -16.40 -12.05 -8.68
N LYS A 192 -15.19 -11.49 -8.76
CA LYS A 192 -14.24 -11.76 -9.85
C LYS A 192 -12.90 -12.35 -9.37
N TYR A 193 -12.89 -13.06 -8.21
CA TYR A 193 -11.67 -13.62 -7.65
C TYR A 193 -10.95 -14.61 -8.56
N GLN A 194 -11.69 -15.47 -9.29
CA GLN A 194 -11.09 -16.39 -10.27
C GLN A 194 -10.37 -15.65 -11.41
N LEU A 195 -10.94 -14.53 -11.86
CA LEU A 195 -10.33 -13.70 -12.88
C LEU A 195 -9.13 -12.92 -12.32
N ALA A 196 -9.25 -12.43 -11.09
CA ALA A 196 -8.15 -11.78 -10.36
C ALA A 196 -6.97 -12.75 -10.15
N GLU A 197 -7.24 -13.98 -9.72
CA GLU A 197 -6.24 -15.04 -9.59
C GLU A 197 -5.49 -15.29 -10.90
N LYS A 198 -6.25 -15.48 -12.00
CA LYS A 198 -5.66 -15.70 -13.33
C LYS A 198 -4.68 -14.60 -13.73
N TYR A 199 -5.02 -13.34 -13.47
CA TYR A 199 -4.16 -12.22 -13.83
C TYR A 199 -3.01 -12.04 -12.86
N PHE A 200 -3.23 -12.32 -11.58
CA PHE A 200 -2.21 -12.14 -10.55
C PHE A 200 -1.13 -13.22 -10.61
N ALA A 201 -1.46 -14.43 -11.07
CA ALA A 201 -0.54 -15.56 -11.18
C ALA A 201 0.76 -15.21 -11.92
N THR A 202 0.65 -14.53 -13.07
CA THR A 202 1.82 -14.14 -13.88
C THR A 202 2.67 -13.08 -13.18
N GLN A 203 2.06 -12.24 -12.35
CA GLN A 203 2.71 -11.12 -11.66
C GLN A 203 3.45 -11.56 -10.40
N VAL A 204 3.13 -12.72 -9.83
CA VAL A 204 3.74 -13.20 -8.57
C VAL A 204 4.74 -14.33 -8.76
N THR A 205 4.78 -14.97 -9.93
CA THR A 205 5.65 -16.14 -10.18
C THR A 205 7.10 -15.80 -10.52
N GLY A 206 7.46 -14.54 -10.62
CA GLY A 206 8.80 -14.10 -11.01
C GLY A 206 9.10 -14.13 -12.51
N GLU A 207 8.13 -14.58 -13.35
CA GLU A 207 8.31 -14.69 -14.80
C GLU A 207 8.09 -13.36 -15.51
N GLN A 208 7.08 -12.59 -15.08
CA GLN A 208 6.68 -11.33 -15.68
C GLN A 208 6.51 -10.26 -14.61
N TYR A 209 6.90 -9.03 -14.94
CA TYR A 209 6.67 -7.87 -14.08
C TYR A 209 6.30 -6.68 -14.95
N ASP A 210 5.01 -6.37 -15.00
CA ASP A 210 4.52 -5.21 -15.75
C ASP A 210 4.80 -3.91 -14.99
N GLU A 211 4.87 -2.80 -15.72
CA GLU A 211 5.14 -1.49 -15.15
C GLU A 211 4.11 -1.12 -14.08
N PHE A 212 2.82 -1.35 -14.38
CA PHE A 212 1.71 -1.18 -13.43
C PHE A 212 0.74 -2.35 -13.50
N LEU A 213 0.38 -2.90 -12.33
CA LEU A 213 -0.60 -3.96 -12.18
C LEU A 213 -1.95 -3.57 -12.81
N THR A 214 -2.41 -2.35 -12.55
CA THR A 214 -3.69 -1.84 -13.07
C THR A 214 -3.72 -1.71 -14.58
N SER A 215 -2.63 -1.29 -15.21
CA SER A 215 -2.51 -1.22 -16.68
C SER A 215 -2.51 -2.61 -17.30
N TYR A 216 -1.85 -3.57 -16.68
CA TYR A 216 -1.87 -4.97 -17.09
C TYR A 216 -3.30 -5.53 -17.06
N VAL A 217 -3.98 -5.40 -15.92
CA VAL A 217 -5.35 -5.90 -15.74
C VAL A 217 -6.33 -5.26 -16.73
N SER A 218 -6.22 -3.95 -16.95
CA SER A 218 -7.07 -3.23 -17.92
C SER A 218 -6.88 -3.73 -19.34
N ARG A 219 -5.63 -3.98 -19.78
CA ARG A 219 -5.35 -4.55 -21.10
C ARG A 219 -5.95 -5.95 -21.24
N GLN A 220 -5.80 -6.81 -20.25
CA GLN A 220 -6.33 -8.17 -20.28
C GLN A 220 -7.87 -8.20 -20.33
N SER A 221 -8.51 -7.35 -19.53
CA SER A 221 -9.99 -7.23 -19.53
C SER A 221 -10.53 -6.75 -20.87
N SER A 222 -9.86 -5.81 -21.53
CA SER A 222 -10.26 -5.28 -22.84
C SER A 222 -10.13 -6.32 -23.95
N MET A 223 -9.09 -7.15 -23.92
CA MET A 223 -8.91 -8.25 -24.88
C MET A 223 -10.00 -9.33 -24.76
N GLN A 224 -10.51 -9.58 -23.55
CA GLN A 224 -11.54 -10.60 -23.33
C GLN A 224 -12.95 -10.12 -23.69
N SER A 225 -13.24 -8.83 -23.55
CA SER A 225 -14.58 -8.27 -23.81
C SER A 225 -14.87 -8.00 -25.28
N GLY A 226 -13.89 -8.10 -26.18
CA GLY A 226 -14.06 -7.84 -27.62
C GLY A 226 -14.60 -6.44 -27.94
N THR A 227 -14.80 -5.60 -26.96
CA THR A 227 -15.35 -4.24 -27.08
C THR A 227 -14.40 -3.26 -26.41
N GLY A 228 -13.94 -2.27 -27.16
CA GLY A 228 -13.08 -1.19 -26.68
C GLY A 228 -13.72 -0.33 -25.60
N LEU A 229 -13.86 -0.86 -24.39
CA LEU A 229 -14.38 -0.17 -23.20
C LEU A 229 -13.29 0.50 -22.38
N LEU A 230 -12.21 0.95 -23.03
CA LEU A 230 -11.07 1.62 -22.38
C LEU A 230 -11.28 3.11 -22.10
N THR A 231 -12.47 3.69 -22.36
CA THR A 231 -12.56 5.16 -22.37
C THR A 231 -13.31 5.79 -21.21
N ARG A 232 -14.06 5.07 -20.39
CA ARG A 232 -14.89 5.73 -19.36
C ARG A 232 -14.26 5.84 -17.97
N GLY A 233 -13.43 4.90 -17.55
CA GLY A 233 -12.79 4.95 -16.21
C GLY A 233 -11.56 5.88 -16.18
N ALA A 234 -10.67 5.78 -17.17
CA ALA A 234 -9.45 6.60 -17.25
C ALA A 234 -9.76 8.06 -17.59
N GLN A 235 -10.77 8.33 -18.45
CA GLN A 235 -11.18 9.70 -18.76
C GLN A 235 -11.91 10.42 -17.61
N ALA A 236 -12.55 9.72 -16.70
CA ALA A 236 -13.17 10.33 -15.53
C ALA A 236 -12.14 10.85 -14.51
N VAL A 237 -10.98 10.19 -14.39
CA VAL A 237 -9.88 10.65 -13.52
C VAL A 237 -9.15 11.85 -14.12
N VAL A 238 -8.92 11.86 -15.43
CA VAL A 238 -8.21 12.96 -16.10
C VAL A 238 -9.06 14.22 -16.24
N ARG A 239 -10.38 14.13 -16.41
CA ARG A 239 -11.26 15.31 -16.53
C ARG A 239 -11.52 16.05 -15.23
N ARG A 240 -11.35 15.44 -14.05
CA ARG A 240 -11.52 16.13 -12.76
C ARG A 240 -10.32 16.97 -12.34
N ASN A 241 -9.18 16.82 -12.97
CA ASN A 241 -7.98 17.62 -12.65
C ASN A 241 -7.81 18.91 -13.49
N HIS A 242 -8.74 19.21 -14.41
CA HIS A 242 -8.68 20.42 -15.22
C HIS A 242 -9.70 21.50 -14.86
N ASP A 243 -10.63 21.24 -13.93
CA ASP A 243 -11.67 22.20 -13.54
C ASP A 243 -11.41 22.90 -12.18
N CYS A 244 -10.19 22.84 -11.66
CA CYS A 244 -9.76 23.69 -10.53
C CYS A 244 -8.70 24.69 -11.04
N GLY A 245 -9.18 25.73 -11.69
CA GLY A 245 -8.48 26.97 -11.96
C GLY A 245 -9.00 28.06 -11.05
#